data_06b609c63cf2dee125d462c3cf45731f
#
_entry.id   06b609c63cf2dee125d462c3cf45731f
#
_cell.length_a   1.000
_cell.length_b   1.000
_cell.length_c   1.000
_cell.angle_alpha   90.00
_cell.angle_beta   90.00
_cell.angle_gamma   90.00
#
_symmetry.space_group_name_H-M   'P 1'
#
loop_
_entity.id
_entity.type
_entity.pdbx_description
1 polymer ?
#
loop_
_entity_poly.entity_id
_entity_poly.type
_entity_poly.pdbx_seq_one_letter_code
_entity_poly.pdbx_strand_id
1 'polypeptide(L)'
;AILIEDGMISEITCDGRLPGRHDGRPAADAAAPYYSDWVSSAAAEPDQVIDADGALVTPGLVDGHTHMVFGGYRQHEIPLKLKGAGYLDILRAGGGIMDTVRKTREAAFDELCIKTQGFLDQMMSLGVTSCEAKSGYGLDLETELKMLRVIRQMNDEHPMDICATFMPAHAVEEKWKGREDEYIRLCCEEMMPQVRRQGLADYVDIFTEDSVFNADQSRTYLEKARELGFKLRIHADEIEAIGGSVLAGQMKAVSAEHLIKIDEAGLGSMSEGGVTAMCLPATSFYLGADFAPVRRMIDEFHIPVATATDFNPGSCPSLNLQFVMNLDYLRYRMTPEEILTAVTINPACAIGMGEKTGTLEPGKQADLVIWNAQDMEMLCYRFGSNMAKTVIKKGNIV
;
A
#
# COMPACT_ATOMS: atom_id res chain seq x y z
N ALA A 1 16.84 -8.54 -21.62
CA ALA A 1 17.66 -7.53 -20.91
C ALA A 1 16.82 -6.28 -20.66
N ILE A 2 17.17 -5.52 -19.65
CA ILE A 2 16.55 -4.22 -19.31
C ILE A 2 17.67 -3.18 -19.35
N LEU A 3 17.52 -2.15 -20.18
CA LEU A 3 18.42 -1.00 -20.21
C LEU A 3 17.84 0.11 -19.33
N ILE A 4 18.68 0.66 -18.45
CA ILE A 4 18.32 1.73 -17.53
C ILE A 4 19.20 2.94 -17.79
N GLU A 5 18.58 4.09 -18.01
CA GLU A 5 19.25 5.38 -18.23
C GLU A 5 18.58 6.44 -17.36
N ASP A 6 19.37 7.22 -16.64
CA ASP A 6 18.88 8.28 -15.76
C ASP A 6 17.76 7.84 -14.76
N GLY A 7 17.86 6.60 -14.27
CA GLY A 7 16.91 6.03 -13.34
C GLY A 7 15.59 5.55 -13.95
N MET A 8 15.48 5.58 -15.27
CA MET A 8 14.30 5.15 -16.03
C MET A 8 14.62 3.92 -16.87
N ILE A 9 13.62 3.07 -17.09
CA ILE A 9 13.71 1.99 -18.08
C ILE A 9 13.66 2.63 -19.46
N SER A 10 14.78 2.56 -20.19
CA SER A 10 14.82 3.07 -21.58
C SER A 10 14.39 2.02 -22.57
N GLU A 11 14.71 0.74 -22.29
CA GLU A 11 14.43 -0.33 -23.21
C GLU A 11 14.34 -1.70 -22.54
N ILE A 12 13.53 -2.61 -23.13
CA ILE A 12 13.42 -4.01 -22.71
C ILE A 12 13.52 -4.91 -23.95
N THR A 13 14.39 -5.90 -23.91
CA THR A 13 14.51 -6.93 -24.95
C THR A 13 14.19 -8.31 -24.40
N CYS A 14 13.34 -9.05 -25.13
CA CYS A 14 12.92 -10.40 -24.71
C CYS A 14 13.85 -11.52 -25.18
N ASP A 15 14.75 -11.24 -26.16
CA ASP A 15 15.62 -12.22 -26.83
C ASP A 15 17.11 -11.95 -26.62
N GLY A 16 17.47 -11.11 -25.66
CA GLY A 16 18.85 -10.71 -25.39
C GLY A 16 19.46 -9.79 -26.46
N ARG A 17 18.69 -9.31 -27.42
CA ARG A 17 19.11 -8.36 -28.45
C ARG A 17 18.70 -6.95 -28.06
N LEU A 18 19.61 -5.99 -28.27
CA LEU A 18 19.26 -4.57 -28.18
C LEU A 18 18.47 -4.16 -29.45
N PRO A 19 17.38 -3.40 -29.34
CA PRO A 19 16.71 -2.80 -30.49
C PRO A 19 17.66 -1.85 -31.24
N GLY A 20 17.59 -1.88 -32.55
CA GLY A 20 18.31 -0.96 -33.43
C GLY A 20 19.28 -1.60 -34.41
N ARG A 21 19.57 -2.91 -34.37
CA ARG A 21 20.30 -3.63 -35.39
C ARG A 21 19.55 -4.83 -35.92
N HIS A 22 18.83 -4.66 -37.05
CA HIS A 22 18.39 -5.72 -37.93
C HIS A 22 19.57 -6.16 -38.82
N ASP A 23 20.42 -7.05 -38.35
CA ASP A 23 21.41 -7.74 -39.14
C ASP A 23 20.95 -9.18 -39.44
N GLY A 24 19.90 -9.31 -40.15
CA GLY A 24 19.38 -10.45 -40.93
C GLY A 24 19.89 -11.88 -40.67
N ARG A 25 20.36 -12.24 -39.48
CA ARG A 25 20.83 -13.59 -39.14
C ARG A 25 19.75 -14.42 -38.47
N PRO A 26 19.48 -15.66 -38.93
CA PRO A 26 18.53 -16.56 -38.29
C PRO A 26 19.01 -17.03 -36.91
N ALA A 27 18.07 -17.22 -35.98
CA ALA A 27 18.31 -17.81 -34.69
C ALA A 27 18.70 -19.30 -34.83
N ALA A 28 20.00 -19.57 -34.83
CA ALA A 28 20.53 -20.93 -34.70
C ALA A 28 21.74 -20.89 -33.73
N ASP A 29 21.62 -21.75 -32.73
CA ASP A 29 22.55 -22.08 -31.66
C ASP A 29 22.41 -21.33 -30.33
N ALA A 30 21.53 -21.90 -29.50
CA ALA A 30 21.30 -21.52 -28.12
C ALA A 30 22.37 -22.11 -27.16
N ALA A 31 23.64 -21.74 -27.33
CA ALA A 31 24.71 -22.13 -26.40
C ALA A 31 25.96 -21.25 -26.53
N ALA A 32 25.82 -19.93 -26.46
CA ALA A 32 27.00 -19.04 -26.34
C ALA A 32 26.73 -17.99 -25.28
N PRO A 33 27.75 -17.47 -24.58
CA PRO A 33 27.55 -16.54 -23.48
C PRO A 33 26.98 -15.22 -24.02
N TYR A 34 25.69 -15.03 -23.86
CA TYR A 34 24.89 -13.86 -24.25
C TYR A 34 25.45 -12.52 -23.72
N TYR A 35 26.33 -12.59 -22.77
CA TYR A 35 26.86 -11.45 -22.04
C TYR A 35 27.81 -10.57 -22.85
N SER A 36 28.76 -11.18 -23.59
CA SER A 36 29.77 -10.44 -24.34
C SER A 36 29.21 -9.68 -25.54
N ASP A 37 28.17 -10.23 -26.19
CA ASP A 37 27.58 -9.63 -27.39
C ASP A 37 26.64 -8.45 -27.06
N TRP A 38 26.06 -8.47 -25.86
CA TRP A 38 25.20 -7.39 -25.39
C TRP A 38 25.99 -6.13 -25.03
N VAL A 39 27.07 -6.28 -24.28
CA VAL A 39 27.98 -5.17 -23.90
C VAL A 39 28.63 -4.53 -25.12
N SER A 40 28.95 -5.32 -26.15
CA SER A 40 29.56 -4.81 -27.38
C SER A 40 28.61 -4.13 -28.37
N SER A 41 27.29 -4.23 -28.17
CA SER A 41 26.27 -3.63 -29.04
C SER A 41 25.63 -2.34 -28.51
N ALA A 42 25.86 -2.01 -27.23
CA ALA A 42 25.43 -0.75 -26.64
C ALA A 42 26.12 0.45 -27.30
N ALA A 43 25.41 1.55 -27.50
CA ALA A 43 25.98 2.77 -28.06
C ALA A 43 27.03 3.42 -27.15
N ALA A 44 27.00 3.06 -25.83
CA ALA A 44 28.00 3.34 -24.83
C ALA A 44 28.18 2.09 -23.95
N GLU A 45 29.36 1.88 -23.40
CA GLU A 45 29.57 0.85 -22.39
C GLU A 45 28.75 1.23 -21.13
N PRO A 46 27.93 0.30 -20.57
CA PRO A 46 27.16 0.60 -19.37
C PRO A 46 28.12 0.79 -18.17
N ASP A 47 27.82 1.75 -17.32
CA ASP A 47 28.58 1.99 -16.09
C ASP A 47 28.54 0.78 -15.14
N GLN A 48 27.42 0.05 -15.15
CA GLN A 48 27.20 -1.14 -14.33
C GLN A 48 26.35 -2.16 -15.07
N VAL A 49 26.69 -3.43 -14.93
CA VAL A 49 25.90 -4.57 -15.40
C VAL A 49 25.55 -5.46 -14.23
N ILE A 50 24.27 -5.80 -14.09
CA ILE A 50 23.76 -6.72 -13.08
C ILE A 50 23.29 -7.99 -13.80
N ASP A 51 23.98 -9.10 -13.55
CA ASP A 51 23.56 -10.41 -14.04
C ASP A 51 22.56 -11.02 -13.06
N ALA A 52 21.33 -11.21 -13.52
CA ALA A 52 20.28 -11.87 -12.74
C ALA A 52 20.47 -13.38 -12.65
N ASP A 53 21.34 -13.99 -13.49
CA ASP A 53 21.66 -15.42 -13.48
C ASP A 53 20.42 -16.33 -13.55
N GLY A 54 19.48 -15.98 -14.46
CA GLY A 54 18.22 -16.71 -14.62
C GLY A 54 17.21 -16.53 -13.47
N ALA A 55 17.49 -15.63 -12.53
CA ALA A 55 16.53 -15.30 -11.48
C ALA A 55 15.35 -14.51 -12.02
N LEU A 56 14.20 -14.65 -11.37
CA LEU A 56 13.02 -13.86 -11.64
C LEU A 56 13.30 -12.36 -11.36
N VAL A 57 12.89 -11.51 -12.29
CA VAL A 57 12.91 -10.05 -12.15
C VAL A 57 11.48 -9.53 -12.28
N THR A 58 11.03 -8.77 -11.30
CA THR A 58 9.70 -8.13 -11.31
C THR A 58 9.80 -6.62 -11.15
N PRO A 59 8.70 -5.87 -11.39
CA PRO A 59 8.60 -4.52 -10.86
C PRO A 59 8.83 -4.54 -9.34
N GLY A 60 9.31 -3.43 -8.79
CA GLY A 60 9.32 -3.22 -7.35
C GLY A 60 7.91 -3.32 -6.76
N LEU A 61 7.79 -3.93 -5.60
CA LEU A 61 6.51 -4.07 -4.92
C LEU A 61 5.98 -2.70 -4.46
N VAL A 62 4.67 -2.57 -4.42
CA VAL A 62 3.97 -1.35 -3.98
C VAL A 62 3.04 -1.69 -2.83
N ASP A 63 3.28 -1.12 -1.66
CA ASP A 63 2.41 -1.27 -0.49
C ASP A 63 1.40 -0.12 -0.44
N GLY A 64 0.20 -0.39 -0.94
CA GLY A 64 -0.83 0.63 -1.17
C GLY A 64 -1.58 1.10 0.06
N HIS A 65 -1.28 0.56 1.28
CA HIS A 65 -2.03 0.88 2.50
C HIS A 65 -1.19 0.61 3.74
N THR A 66 -0.77 1.67 4.43
CA THR A 66 -0.09 1.56 5.73
C THR A 66 -0.47 2.70 6.69
N HIS A 67 -0.34 2.43 7.99
CA HIS A 67 -0.42 3.41 9.07
C HIS A 67 0.91 3.50 9.81
N MET A 68 2.01 3.59 9.08
CA MET A 68 3.37 3.44 9.62
C MET A 68 3.83 4.57 10.55
N VAL A 69 3.19 5.74 10.52
CA VAL A 69 3.57 6.86 11.39
C VAL A 69 2.82 6.77 12.70
N PHE A 70 3.46 6.23 13.74
CA PHE A 70 2.86 6.10 15.07
C PHE A 70 3.92 6.14 16.21
N GLY A 71 3.52 6.60 17.39
CA GLY A 71 4.38 6.71 18.57
C GLY A 71 4.77 5.35 19.16
N GLY A 72 3.90 4.70 19.88
CA GLY A 72 4.19 3.45 20.61
C GLY A 72 3.63 2.19 19.95
N TYR A 73 4.18 1.04 20.31
CA TYR A 73 3.62 -0.28 19.98
C TYR A 73 2.60 -0.73 21.02
N ARG A 74 1.79 -1.74 20.68
CA ARG A 74 0.71 -2.29 21.50
C ARG A 74 0.97 -3.73 21.97
N GLN A 75 2.22 -4.19 21.99
CA GLN A 75 2.61 -5.52 22.44
C GLN A 75 2.21 -5.81 23.89
N HIS A 76 2.02 -4.80 24.73
CA HIS A 76 1.53 -4.92 26.10
C HIS A 76 0.09 -5.44 26.20
N GLU A 77 -0.67 -5.43 25.09
CA GLU A 77 -2.02 -6.01 25.03
C GLU A 77 -2.01 -7.55 24.91
N ILE A 78 -0.89 -8.16 24.52
CA ILE A 78 -0.79 -9.62 24.31
C ILE A 78 -1.26 -10.41 25.54
N PRO A 79 -0.83 -10.10 26.80
CA PRO A 79 -1.29 -10.83 27.97
C PRO A 79 -2.80 -10.72 28.21
N LEU A 80 -3.43 -9.61 27.83
CA LEU A 80 -4.88 -9.42 27.93
C LEU A 80 -5.62 -10.25 26.86
N LYS A 81 -5.15 -10.20 25.62
CA LYS A 81 -5.70 -10.98 24.49
C LYS A 81 -5.63 -12.48 24.78
N LEU A 82 -4.52 -12.97 25.33
CA LEU A 82 -4.35 -14.38 25.71
C LEU A 82 -5.30 -14.84 26.82
N LYS A 83 -5.79 -13.92 27.66
CA LYS A 83 -6.81 -14.20 28.69
C LYS A 83 -8.24 -14.10 28.17
N GLY A 84 -8.41 -13.87 26.85
CA GLY A 84 -9.73 -13.72 26.22
C GLY A 84 -10.36 -12.35 26.44
N ALA A 85 -9.58 -11.33 26.81
CA ALA A 85 -10.09 -9.97 26.92
C ALA A 85 -10.61 -9.48 25.55
N GLY A 86 -11.85 -9.02 25.54
CA GLY A 86 -12.46 -8.40 24.38
C GLY A 86 -11.94 -6.96 24.17
N TYR A 87 -12.35 -6.36 23.05
CA TYR A 87 -11.95 -5.00 22.66
C TYR A 87 -12.20 -3.97 23.80
N LEU A 88 -13.39 -4.01 24.43
CA LEU A 88 -13.75 -3.08 25.50
C LEU A 88 -12.91 -3.27 26.77
N ASP A 89 -12.49 -4.50 27.08
CA ASP A 89 -11.63 -4.76 28.22
C ASP A 89 -10.22 -4.23 28.01
N ILE A 90 -9.71 -4.37 26.78
CA ILE A 90 -8.42 -3.80 26.37
C ILE A 90 -8.48 -2.27 26.45
N LEU A 91 -9.57 -1.67 25.97
CA LEU A 91 -9.76 -0.22 26.02
C LEU A 91 -9.82 0.29 27.48
N ARG A 92 -10.57 -0.38 28.36
CA ARG A 92 -10.63 -0.05 29.81
C ARG A 92 -9.28 -0.20 30.50
N ALA A 93 -8.44 -1.11 30.03
CA ALA A 93 -7.07 -1.29 30.54
C ALA A 93 -6.08 -0.23 29.98
N GLY A 94 -6.57 0.75 29.20
CA GLY A 94 -5.78 1.84 28.63
C GLY A 94 -5.06 1.47 27.33
N GLY A 95 -5.44 0.37 26.69
CA GLY A 95 -4.97 -0.07 25.35
C GLY A 95 -5.88 0.43 24.22
N GLY A 96 -5.83 -0.26 23.09
CA GLY A 96 -6.60 0.07 21.90
C GLY A 96 -6.02 1.25 21.11
N ILE A 97 -6.77 1.73 20.11
CA ILE A 97 -6.32 2.81 19.22
C ILE A 97 -6.00 4.10 19.98
N MET A 98 -6.71 4.38 21.09
CA MET A 98 -6.48 5.58 21.90
C MET A 98 -5.13 5.56 22.62
N ASP A 99 -4.55 4.41 22.92
CA ASP A 99 -3.17 4.31 23.41
C ASP A 99 -2.16 4.74 22.37
N THR A 100 -2.35 4.30 21.11
CA THR A 100 -1.53 4.74 19.98
C THR A 100 -1.68 6.24 19.74
N VAL A 101 -2.90 6.77 19.78
CA VAL A 101 -3.16 8.22 19.64
C VAL A 101 -2.40 9.01 20.72
N ARG A 102 -2.53 8.63 21.99
CA ARG A 102 -1.82 9.31 23.09
C ARG A 102 -0.31 9.31 22.88
N LYS A 103 0.27 8.15 22.57
CA LYS A 103 1.72 8.02 22.36
C LYS A 103 2.20 8.77 21.12
N THR A 104 1.38 8.86 20.06
CA THR A 104 1.70 9.62 18.85
C THR A 104 1.67 11.13 19.11
N ARG A 105 0.72 11.61 19.92
CA ARG A 105 0.66 13.00 20.36
C ARG A 105 1.90 13.39 21.17
N GLU A 106 2.31 12.51 22.12
CA GLU A 106 3.46 12.72 22.99
C GLU A 106 4.81 12.60 22.27
N ALA A 107 4.91 11.80 21.22
CA ALA A 107 6.15 11.56 20.49
C ALA A 107 6.66 12.84 19.83
N ALA A 108 7.98 13.07 19.93
CA ALA A 108 8.64 14.15 19.23
C ALA A 108 8.64 13.90 17.72
N PHE A 109 8.71 14.97 16.93
CA PHE A 109 8.75 14.88 15.47
C PHE A 109 9.92 14.01 14.98
N ASP A 110 11.13 14.27 15.49
CA ASP A 110 12.34 13.52 15.09
C ASP A 110 12.27 12.04 15.49
N GLU A 111 11.63 11.72 16.62
CA GLU A 111 11.39 10.34 17.03
C GLU A 111 10.50 9.59 16.02
N LEU A 112 9.43 10.24 15.56
CA LEU A 112 8.57 9.67 14.52
C LEU A 112 9.31 9.52 13.20
N CYS A 113 10.16 10.48 12.81
CA CYS A 113 10.97 10.39 11.59
C CYS A 113 11.94 9.20 11.64
N ILE A 114 12.74 9.09 12.70
CA ILE A 114 13.71 7.98 12.88
C ILE A 114 13.02 6.63 12.83
N LYS A 115 11.88 6.51 13.51
CA LYS A 115 11.10 5.27 13.56
C LYS A 115 10.53 4.91 12.19
N THR A 116 9.95 5.89 11.49
CA THR A 116 9.37 5.69 10.16
C THR A 116 10.45 5.34 9.14
N GLN A 117 11.61 5.98 9.18
CA GLN A 117 12.75 5.62 8.35
C GLN A 117 13.15 4.15 8.53
N GLY A 118 13.27 3.68 9.77
CA GLY A 118 13.59 2.27 10.03
C GLY A 118 12.53 1.29 9.49
N PHE A 119 11.27 1.69 9.38
CA PHE A 119 10.23 0.89 8.71
C PHE A 119 10.41 0.88 7.19
N LEU A 120 10.70 2.03 6.60
CA LEU A 120 10.94 2.14 5.16
C LEU A 120 12.16 1.33 4.72
N ASP A 121 13.26 1.36 5.50
CA ASP A 121 14.45 0.54 5.27
C ASP A 121 14.09 -0.97 5.26
N GLN A 122 13.28 -1.41 6.23
CA GLN A 122 12.83 -2.80 6.31
C GLN A 122 11.92 -3.18 5.14
N MET A 123 10.94 -2.33 4.79
CA MET A 123 10.06 -2.55 3.63
C MET A 123 10.85 -2.65 2.34
N MET A 124 11.84 -1.77 2.15
CA MET A 124 12.72 -1.79 0.98
C MET A 124 13.54 -3.07 0.90
N SER A 125 14.09 -3.53 2.01
CA SER A 125 14.81 -4.82 2.07
C SER A 125 13.95 -6.03 1.71
N LEU A 126 12.63 -5.88 1.77
CA LEU A 126 11.62 -6.89 1.37
C LEU A 126 11.11 -6.71 -0.07
N GLY A 127 11.65 -5.74 -0.82
CA GLY A 127 11.31 -5.52 -2.22
C GLY A 127 10.27 -4.43 -2.47
N VAL A 128 9.80 -3.72 -1.44
CA VAL A 128 8.87 -2.60 -1.60
C VAL A 128 9.64 -1.35 -2.06
N THR A 129 9.22 -0.74 -3.16
CA THR A 129 9.87 0.45 -3.72
C THR A 129 9.00 1.71 -3.66
N SER A 130 7.71 1.54 -3.46
CA SER A 130 6.75 2.64 -3.28
C SER A 130 5.68 2.24 -2.27
N CYS A 131 5.19 3.18 -1.49
CA CYS A 131 4.14 2.90 -0.53
C CYS A 131 3.19 4.08 -0.33
N GLU A 132 2.09 3.80 0.35
CA GLU A 132 1.18 4.80 0.89
C GLU A 132 1.32 4.85 2.41
N ALA A 133 1.30 6.04 2.98
CA ALA A 133 1.29 6.25 4.41
C ALA A 133 0.15 7.18 4.82
N LYS A 134 -0.66 6.74 5.81
CA LYS A 134 -1.78 7.49 6.35
C LYS A 134 -1.40 8.20 7.64
N SER A 135 -1.98 9.36 7.88
CA SER A 135 -2.15 9.90 9.22
C SER A 135 -3.24 9.11 9.98
N GLY A 136 -3.83 9.64 11.05
CA GLY A 136 -4.99 9.00 11.70
C GLY A 136 -4.74 8.53 13.12
N TYR A 137 -3.55 8.78 13.66
CA TYR A 137 -3.28 8.63 15.09
C TYR A 137 -3.10 9.96 15.81
N GLY A 138 -3.46 11.06 15.17
CA GLY A 138 -3.54 12.36 15.81
C GLY A 138 -4.92 12.64 16.36
N LEU A 139 -5.94 12.52 15.52
CA LEU A 139 -7.34 12.86 15.73
C LEU A 139 -7.53 14.33 16.14
N ASP A 140 -6.48 15.14 16.08
CA ASP A 140 -6.47 16.59 16.20
C ASP A 140 -5.58 17.23 15.12
N LEU A 141 -5.82 18.49 14.84
CA LEU A 141 -5.16 19.18 13.74
C LEU A 141 -3.63 19.20 13.88
N GLU A 142 -3.12 19.48 15.08
CA GLU A 142 -1.68 19.64 15.30
C GLU A 142 -0.93 18.32 15.05
N THR A 143 -1.44 17.24 15.62
CA THR A 143 -0.81 15.92 15.50
C THR A 143 -0.97 15.33 14.11
N GLU A 144 -2.14 15.48 13.49
CA GLU A 144 -2.35 15.05 12.10
C GLU A 144 -1.39 15.77 11.13
N LEU A 145 -1.21 17.11 11.29
CA LEU A 145 -0.21 17.84 10.52
C LEU A 145 1.22 17.39 10.84
N LYS A 146 1.52 17.07 12.10
CA LYS A 146 2.82 16.52 12.49
C LYS A 146 3.09 15.20 11.75
N MET A 147 2.14 14.26 11.74
CA MET A 147 2.27 12.98 11.05
C MET A 147 2.47 13.17 9.53
N LEU A 148 1.67 14.02 8.90
CA LEU A 148 1.80 14.29 7.46
C LEU A 148 3.14 14.97 7.11
N ARG A 149 3.69 15.80 7.99
CA ARG A 149 5.03 16.38 7.80
C ARG A 149 6.14 15.34 7.94
N VAL A 150 5.97 14.35 8.84
CA VAL A 150 6.88 13.18 8.90
C VAL A 150 6.86 12.43 7.58
N ILE A 151 5.67 12.12 7.03
CA ILE A 151 5.54 11.45 5.74
C ILE A 151 6.24 12.26 4.63
N ARG A 152 6.04 13.57 4.60
CA ARG A 152 6.70 14.43 3.63
C ARG A 152 8.21 14.38 3.75
N GLN A 153 8.75 14.56 4.97
CA GLN A 153 10.20 14.52 5.18
C GLN A 153 10.78 13.16 4.75
N MET A 154 10.10 12.06 5.07
CA MET A 154 10.53 10.74 4.62
C MET A 154 10.50 10.60 3.10
N ASN A 155 9.47 11.14 2.43
CA ASN A 155 9.41 11.13 0.96
C ASN A 155 10.50 11.98 0.31
N ASP A 156 10.96 13.03 0.98
CA ASP A 156 12.03 13.91 0.48
C ASP A 156 13.43 13.33 0.73
N GLU A 157 13.63 12.57 1.81
CA GLU A 157 14.94 12.08 2.26
C GLU A 157 15.20 10.60 1.94
N HIS A 158 14.16 9.75 1.90
CA HIS A 158 14.28 8.31 1.66
C HIS A 158 14.14 7.98 0.17
N PRO A 159 14.86 6.96 -0.36
CA PRO A 159 14.74 6.57 -1.77
C PRO A 159 13.34 6.13 -2.21
N MET A 160 12.53 5.54 -1.30
CA MET A 160 11.17 5.09 -1.57
C MET A 160 10.25 6.26 -1.92
N ASP A 161 9.38 6.09 -2.91
CA ASP A 161 8.32 7.06 -3.18
C ASP A 161 7.15 6.82 -2.22
N ILE A 162 6.70 7.86 -1.51
CA ILE A 162 5.67 7.74 -0.48
C ILE A 162 4.47 8.64 -0.82
N CYS A 163 3.29 8.03 -0.94
CA CYS A 163 2.02 8.74 -1.09
C CYS A 163 1.42 9.05 0.29
N ALA A 164 1.03 10.30 0.53
CA ALA A 164 0.43 10.70 1.80
C ALA A 164 -1.10 10.73 1.73
N THR A 165 -1.75 10.10 2.72
CA THR A 165 -3.20 10.12 2.91
C THR A 165 -3.56 10.76 4.26
N PHE A 166 -4.45 11.74 4.24
CA PHE A 166 -4.99 12.39 5.43
C PHE A 166 -6.21 11.65 5.95
N MET A 167 -6.16 11.15 7.20
CA MET A 167 -7.21 10.30 7.77
C MET A 167 -7.55 10.67 9.23
N PRO A 168 -7.95 11.90 9.56
CA PRO A 168 -8.31 12.26 10.93
C PRO A 168 -9.55 11.49 11.42
N ALA A 169 -10.44 11.09 10.51
CA ALA A 169 -11.64 10.32 10.79
C ALA A 169 -11.36 8.81 10.87
N HIS A 170 -10.33 8.41 11.66
CA HIS A 170 -9.92 7.03 11.87
C HIS A 170 -10.55 6.40 13.12
N ALA A 171 -10.89 7.21 14.11
CA ALA A 171 -11.57 6.78 15.32
C ALA A 171 -12.33 7.94 15.95
N VAL A 172 -13.24 7.62 16.87
CA VAL A 172 -14.00 8.59 17.65
C VAL A 172 -13.44 8.68 19.08
N GLU A 173 -12.85 9.83 19.44
CA GLU A 173 -12.43 10.09 20.83
C GLU A 173 -13.64 10.21 21.75
N GLU A 174 -13.46 9.88 23.03
CA GLU A 174 -14.52 9.92 24.04
C GLU A 174 -15.27 11.28 24.09
N LYS A 175 -14.54 12.39 23.91
CA LYS A 175 -15.14 13.74 23.88
C LYS A 175 -16.08 13.99 22.71
N TRP A 176 -16.00 13.18 21.67
CA TRP A 176 -16.81 13.28 20.46
C TRP A 176 -17.92 12.24 20.37
N LYS A 177 -17.98 11.26 21.29
CA LYS A 177 -19.06 10.25 21.32
C LYS A 177 -20.42 10.89 21.46
N GLY A 178 -21.33 10.53 20.52
CA GLY A 178 -22.66 11.16 20.37
C GLY A 178 -22.60 12.57 19.75
N ARG A 179 -21.43 12.99 19.28
CA ARG A 179 -21.22 14.28 18.61
C ARG A 179 -20.32 14.10 17.36
N GLU A 180 -20.41 12.96 16.74
CA GLU A 180 -19.60 12.58 15.57
C GLU A 180 -19.80 13.57 14.41
N ASP A 181 -21.00 14.10 14.22
CA ASP A 181 -21.31 15.11 13.21
C ASP A 181 -20.51 16.42 13.44
N GLU A 182 -20.32 16.79 14.70
CA GLU A 182 -19.52 17.98 15.02
C GLU A 182 -18.03 17.73 14.73
N TYR A 183 -17.53 16.51 14.98
CA TYR A 183 -16.16 16.14 14.65
C TYR A 183 -15.94 16.09 13.13
N ILE A 184 -16.87 15.51 12.38
CA ILE A 184 -16.81 15.54 10.90
C ILE A 184 -16.79 16.97 10.38
N ARG A 185 -17.61 17.86 10.96
CA ARG A 185 -17.60 19.28 10.61
C ARG A 185 -16.25 19.93 10.88
N LEU A 186 -15.65 19.68 12.05
CA LEU A 186 -14.30 20.14 12.39
C LEU A 186 -13.25 19.67 11.35
N CYS A 187 -13.31 18.38 10.97
CA CYS A 187 -12.43 17.85 9.93
C CYS A 187 -12.62 18.58 8.59
N CYS A 188 -13.87 18.82 8.19
CA CYS A 188 -14.22 19.44 6.92
C CYS A 188 -13.88 20.92 6.85
N GLU A 189 -14.18 21.68 7.93
CA GLU A 189 -14.09 23.14 7.93
C GLU A 189 -12.71 23.67 8.36
N GLU A 190 -12.01 22.95 9.22
CA GLU A 190 -10.74 23.39 9.78
C GLU A 190 -9.53 22.55 9.33
N MET A 191 -9.61 21.21 9.45
CA MET A 191 -8.45 20.36 9.23
C MET A 191 -8.11 20.19 7.74
N MET A 192 -9.05 19.71 6.92
CA MET A 192 -8.83 19.51 5.47
C MET A 192 -8.32 20.76 4.74
N PRO A 193 -8.90 21.97 4.96
CA PRO A 193 -8.41 23.17 4.30
C PRO A 193 -6.96 23.49 4.67
N GLN A 194 -6.53 23.17 5.89
CA GLN A 194 -5.15 23.39 6.29
C GLN A 194 -4.18 22.41 5.64
N VAL A 195 -4.55 21.13 5.58
CA VAL A 195 -3.76 20.09 4.87
C VAL A 195 -3.62 20.46 3.40
N ARG A 196 -4.73 20.88 2.75
CA ARG A 196 -4.73 21.28 1.33
C ARG A 196 -3.85 22.49 1.07
N ARG A 197 -3.94 23.55 1.89
CA ARG A 197 -3.10 24.75 1.75
C ARG A 197 -1.61 24.46 1.87
N GLN A 198 -1.23 23.52 2.73
CA GLN A 198 0.16 23.11 2.93
C GLN A 198 0.61 22.04 1.91
N GLY A 199 -0.30 21.53 1.09
CA GLY A 199 -0.03 20.46 0.11
C GLY A 199 0.56 19.20 0.75
N LEU A 200 0.09 18.79 1.95
CA LEU A 200 0.67 17.71 2.72
C LEU A 200 0.11 16.32 2.36
N ALA A 201 -1.02 16.27 1.69
CA ALA A 201 -1.64 15.04 1.21
C ALA A 201 -2.42 15.30 -0.08
N ASP A 202 -2.53 14.28 -0.94
CA ASP A 202 -3.37 14.29 -2.13
C ASP A 202 -4.63 13.45 -1.95
N TYR A 203 -4.66 12.60 -0.94
CA TYR A 203 -5.73 11.67 -0.61
C TYR A 203 -6.32 11.97 0.76
N VAL A 204 -7.58 11.63 0.92
CA VAL A 204 -8.24 11.53 2.22
C VAL A 204 -8.83 10.14 2.38
N ASP A 205 -8.98 9.73 3.63
CA ASP A 205 -9.60 8.47 4.02
C ASP A 205 -10.48 8.65 5.24
N ILE A 206 -11.49 7.80 5.39
CA ILE A 206 -12.41 7.77 6.53
C ILE A 206 -12.78 6.33 6.89
N PHE A 207 -12.88 6.02 8.18
CA PHE A 207 -13.32 4.72 8.64
C PHE A 207 -14.86 4.68 8.75
N THR A 208 -15.50 4.15 7.69
CA THR A 208 -16.95 3.97 7.61
C THR A 208 -17.32 2.61 8.18
N GLU A 209 -17.69 2.61 9.47
CA GLU A 209 -17.91 1.37 10.19
C GLU A 209 -18.90 1.57 11.36
N ASP A 210 -19.56 0.49 11.77
CA ASP A 210 -20.46 0.54 12.92
C ASP A 210 -19.72 1.06 14.16
N SER A 211 -20.36 1.93 14.90
CA SER A 211 -19.81 2.57 16.09
C SER A 211 -18.59 3.49 15.88
N VAL A 212 -18.26 3.83 14.60
CA VAL A 212 -17.24 4.82 14.23
C VAL A 212 -17.92 5.95 13.45
N PHE A 213 -17.91 5.91 12.12
CA PHE A 213 -18.64 6.89 11.29
C PHE A 213 -19.59 6.15 10.34
N ASN A 214 -20.85 6.58 10.32
CA ASN A 214 -21.86 6.01 9.43
C ASN A 214 -21.72 6.54 7.99
N ALA A 215 -22.47 5.94 7.06
CA ALA A 215 -22.40 6.27 5.63
C ALA A 215 -22.76 7.74 5.32
N ASP A 216 -23.70 8.37 6.06
CA ASP A 216 -24.09 9.78 5.84
C ASP A 216 -22.99 10.75 6.31
N GLN A 217 -22.37 10.48 7.44
CA GLN A 217 -21.21 11.21 7.96
C GLN A 217 -20.03 11.10 6.99
N SER A 218 -19.78 9.89 6.51
CA SER A 218 -18.73 9.61 5.54
C SER A 218 -18.97 10.30 4.20
N ARG A 219 -20.22 10.35 3.73
CA ARG A 219 -20.61 11.10 2.53
C ARG A 219 -20.29 12.59 2.69
N THR A 220 -20.69 13.20 3.80
CA THR A 220 -20.43 14.61 4.09
C THR A 220 -18.92 14.91 4.06
N TYR A 221 -18.14 14.04 4.68
CA TYR A 221 -16.68 14.15 4.73
C TYR A 221 -16.06 14.03 3.33
N LEU A 222 -16.42 13.01 2.56
CA LEU A 222 -15.88 12.73 1.24
C LEU A 222 -16.30 13.78 0.19
N GLU A 223 -17.53 14.32 0.26
CA GLU A 223 -17.99 15.40 -0.59
C GLU A 223 -17.13 16.66 -0.36
N LYS A 224 -16.88 17.00 0.89
CA LYS A 224 -16.01 18.14 1.22
C LYS A 224 -14.57 17.93 0.75
N ALA A 225 -14.05 16.74 0.90
CA ALA A 225 -12.73 16.37 0.40
C ALA A 225 -12.63 16.55 -1.13
N ARG A 226 -13.64 16.10 -1.87
CA ARG A 226 -13.72 16.28 -3.32
C ARG A 226 -13.78 17.74 -3.73
N GLU A 227 -14.58 18.56 -3.03
CA GLU A 227 -14.63 20.02 -3.26
C GLU A 227 -13.26 20.68 -3.12
N LEU A 228 -12.46 20.21 -2.17
CA LEU A 228 -11.09 20.69 -1.94
C LEU A 228 -10.05 20.09 -2.90
N GLY A 229 -10.47 19.17 -3.79
CA GLY A 229 -9.62 18.53 -4.79
C GLY A 229 -8.77 17.37 -4.27
N PHE A 230 -9.17 16.74 -3.17
CA PHE A 230 -8.58 15.48 -2.72
C PHE A 230 -9.14 14.29 -3.51
N LYS A 231 -8.32 13.26 -3.69
CA LYS A 231 -8.74 11.93 -4.11
C LYS A 231 -9.28 11.17 -2.89
N LEU A 232 -10.27 10.31 -3.11
CA LEU A 232 -11.04 9.70 -2.04
C LEU A 232 -10.65 8.24 -1.82
N ARG A 233 -10.52 7.85 -0.56
CA ARG A 233 -10.39 6.48 -0.08
C ARG A 233 -11.39 6.25 1.04
N ILE A 234 -11.70 5.00 1.35
CA ILE A 234 -12.65 4.67 2.39
C ILE A 234 -12.33 3.30 3.00
N HIS A 235 -12.10 3.23 4.31
CA HIS A 235 -12.17 1.98 5.05
C HIS A 235 -13.63 1.59 5.18
N ALA A 236 -13.98 0.41 4.70
CA ALA A 236 -15.37 -0.02 4.58
C ALA A 236 -15.53 -1.53 4.80
N ASP A 237 -16.66 -1.89 5.41
CA ASP A 237 -17.12 -3.27 5.52
C ASP A 237 -16.06 -4.21 6.13
N GLU A 238 -15.29 -3.71 7.10
CA GLU A 238 -14.31 -4.52 7.85
C GLU A 238 -15.00 -5.40 8.87
N ILE A 239 -15.90 -4.81 9.67
CA ILE A 239 -16.62 -5.47 10.77
C ILE A 239 -18.06 -5.75 10.33
N GLU A 240 -18.75 -4.74 9.80
CA GLU A 240 -20.14 -4.81 9.36
C GLU A 240 -20.35 -4.07 8.02
N ALA A 241 -21.26 -4.59 7.18
CA ALA A 241 -21.66 -3.93 5.94
C ALA A 241 -22.69 -2.84 6.21
N ILE A 242 -22.26 -1.62 6.45
CA ILE A 242 -23.12 -0.47 6.72
C ILE A 242 -23.27 0.48 5.53
N GLY A 243 -22.89 0.04 4.33
CA GLY A 243 -22.99 0.81 3.08
C GLY A 243 -21.72 1.58 2.72
N GLY A 244 -20.59 1.32 3.37
CA GLY A 244 -19.31 1.96 3.07
C GLY A 244 -18.83 1.67 1.65
N SER A 245 -18.83 0.43 1.21
CA SER A 245 -18.49 0.02 -0.16
C SER A 245 -19.48 0.55 -1.21
N VAL A 246 -20.78 0.61 -0.88
CA VAL A 246 -21.76 1.26 -1.75
C VAL A 246 -21.43 2.73 -1.95
N LEU A 247 -21.10 3.43 -0.85
CA LEU A 247 -20.67 4.83 -0.89
C LEU A 247 -19.40 5.00 -1.72
N ALA A 248 -18.42 4.11 -1.56
CA ALA A 248 -17.18 4.14 -2.34
C ALA A 248 -17.45 4.16 -3.85
N GLY A 249 -18.33 3.26 -4.34
CA GLY A 249 -18.73 3.21 -5.74
C GLY A 249 -19.47 4.47 -6.19
N GLN A 250 -20.46 4.93 -5.45
CA GLN A 250 -21.22 6.16 -5.74
C GLN A 250 -20.33 7.40 -5.79
N MET A 251 -19.35 7.46 -4.90
CA MET A 251 -18.39 8.55 -4.83
C MET A 251 -17.22 8.37 -5.81
N LYS A 252 -17.15 7.25 -6.56
CA LYS A 252 -16.02 6.91 -7.41
C LYS A 252 -14.68 7.12 -6.66
N ALA A 253 -14.63 6.56 -5.45
CA ALA A 253 -13.40 6.55 -4.68
C ALA A 253 -12.30 5.84 -5.47
N VAL A 254 -11.04 6.18 -5.23
CA VAL A 254 -9.92 5.50 -5.90
C VAL A 254 -9.80 4.07 -5.41
N SER A 255 -9.98 3.86 -4.12
CA SER A 255 -10.00 2.54 -3.49
C SER A 255 -10.99 2.50 -2.32
N ALA A 256 -11.42 1.27 -2.00
CA ALA A 256 -12.08 0.93 -0.75
C ALA A 256 -11.28 -0.18 -0.08
N GLU A 257 -11.12 -0.06 1.24
CA GLU A 257 -10.14 -0.80 2.02
C GLU A 257 -10.83 -1.89 2.86
N HIS A 258 -10.17 -3.01 3.18
CA HIS A 258 -10.64 -4.20 3.91
C HIS A 258 -11.69 -5.04 3.17
N LEU A 259 -12.95 -4.62 3.11
CA LEU A 259 -14.04 -5.25 2.37
C LEU A 259 -14.36 -6.69 2.80
N ILE A 260 -14.11 -7.02 4.07
CA ILE A 260 -14.28 -8.38 4.62
C ILE A 260 -15.76 -8.79 4.57
N LYS A 261 -16.66 -7.85 4.89
CA LYS A 261 -18.11 -8.05 4.98
C LYS A 261 -18.89 -7.48 3.79
N ILE A 262 -18.21 -7.09 2.71
CA ILE A 262 -18.85 -6.50 1.54
C ILE A 262 -20.00 -7.38 1.02
N ASP A 263 -21.13 -6.75 0.78
CA ASP A 263 -22.33 -7.40 0.26
C ASP A 263 -22.47 -7.24 -1.27
N GLU A 264 -23.55 -7.78 -1.83
CA GLU A 264 -23.88 -7.73 -3.25
C GLU A 264 -24.02 -6.30 -3.76
N ALA A 265 -24.64 -5.41 -2.96
CA ALA A 265 -24.83 -4.01 -3.33
C ALA A 265 -23.50 -3.26 -3.37
N GLY A 266 -22.61 -3.55 -2.42
CA GLY A 266 -21.25 -3.02 -2.39
C GLY A 266 -20.43 -3.46 -3.59
N LEU A 267 -20.42 -4.76 -3.90
CA LEU A 267 -19.73 -5.32 -5.07
C LEU A 267 -20.20 -4.66 -6.37
N GLY A 268 -21.52 -4.58 -6.57
CA GLY A 268 -22.11 -3.93 -7.74
C GLY A 268 -21.72 -2.46 -7.86
N SER A 269 -21.85 -1.70 -6.77
CA SER A 269 -21.53 -0.28 -6.74
C SER A 269 -20.06 0.00 -7.01
N MET A 270 -19.14 -0.78 -6.41
CA MET A 270 -17.71 -0.65 -6.65
C MET A 270 -17.31 -0.97 -8.10
N SER A 271 -17.89 -2.03 -8.68
CA SER A 271 -17.70 -2.39 -10.09
C SER A 271 -18.12 -1.24 -11.02
N GLU A 272 -19.34 -0.72 -10.84
CA GLU A 272 -19.87 0.40 -11.63
C GLU A 272 -19.05 1.70 -11.43
N GLY A 273 -18.56 1.92 -10.20
CA GLY A 273 -17.74 3.09 -9.83
C GLY A 273 -16.30 3.03 -10.34
N GLY A 274 -15.82 1.85 -10.74
CA GLY A 274 -14.41 1.63 -11.12
C GLY A 274 -13.46 1.75 -9.92
N VAL A 275 -13.92 1.31 -8.73
CA VAL A 275 -13.16 1.39 -7.48
C VAL A 275 -12.22 0.21 -7.33
N THR A 276 -10.97 0.44 -6.96
CA THR A 276 -10.03 -0.64 -6.62
C THR A 276 -10.35 -1.20 -5.23
N ALA A 277 -10.49 -2.52 -5.12
CA ALA A 277 -10.56 -3.20 -3.84
C ALA A 277 -9.15 -3.34 -3.25
N MET A 278 -8.86 -2.65 -2.15
CA MET A 278 -7.61 -2.77 -1.40
C MET A 278 -7.80 -3.76 -0.26
N CYS A 279 -7.48 -5.02 -0.50
CA CYS A 279 -7.68 -6.10 0.47
C CYS A 279 -6.47 -6.26 1.39
N LEU A 280 -6.72 -6.54 2.66
CA LEU A 280 -5.73 -6.51 3.73
C LEU A 280 -5.66 -7.86 4.47
N PRO A 281 -5.16 -8.93 3.81
CA PRO A 281 -5.25 -10.29 4.35
C PRO A 281 -4.41 -10.51 5.61
N ALA A 282 -3.35 -9.72 5.81
CA ALA A 282 -2.51 -9.85 6.99
C ALA A 282 -3.23 -9.37 8.25
N THR A 283 -4.10 -8.35 8.16
CA THR A 283 -4.99 -7.88 9.22
C THR A 283 -6.01 -8.95 9.58
N SER A 284 -6.72 -9.50 8.59
CA SER A 284 -7.65 -10.62 8.80
C SER A 284 -6.95 -11.81 9.49
N PHE A 285 -5.75 -12.15 9.04
CA PHE A 285 -4.96 -13.24 9.62
C PHE A 285 -4.57 -12.97 11.07
N TYR A 286 -4.05 -11.77 11.37
CA TYR A 286 -3.60 -11.42 12.72
C TYR A 286 -4.75 -11.34 13.72
N LEU A 287 -5.91 -10.86 13.28
CA LEU A 287 -7.12 -10.78 14.12
C LEU A 287 -7.89 -12.10 14.20
N GLY A 288 -7.58 -13.10 13.40
CA GLY A 288 -8.36 -14.34 13.29
C GLY A 288 -9.77 -14.09 12.71
N ALA A 289 -9.90 -13.06 11.87
CA ALA A 289 -11.15 -12.67 11.22
C ALA A 289 -11.38 -13.43 9.90
N ASP A 290 -12.56 -13.22 9.30
CA ASP A 290 -12.86 -13.67 7.95
C ASP A 290 -11.98 -12.95 6.93
N PHE A 291 -12.00 -13.42 5.68
CA PHE A 291 -11.26 -12.84 4.56
C PHE A 291 -12.23 -12.27 3.52
N ALA A 292 -11.86 -11.18 2.88
CA ALA A 292 -12.64 -10.56 1.82
C ALA A 292 -12.92 -11.56 0.66
N PRO A 293 -14.08 -11.48 -0.01
CA PRO A 293 -14.48 -12.43 -1.06
C PRO A 293 -13.80 -12.12 -2.41
N VAL A 294 -12.46 -12.14 -2.44
CA VAL A 294 -11.62 -11.70 -3.58
C VAL A 294 -11.97 -12.43 -4.87
N ARG A 295 -12.27 -13.75 -4.83
CA ARG A 295 -12.67 -14.45 -6.06
C ARG A 295 -13.93 -13.89 -6.69
N ARG A 296 -14.93 -13.51 -5.86
CA ARG A 296 -16.12 -12.83 -6.37
C ARG A 296 -15.80 -11.47 -6.99
N MET A 297 -14.92 -10.70 -6.34
CA MET A 297 -14.49 -9.39 -6.85
C MET A 297 -13.88 -9.52 -8.24
N ILE A 298 -12.97 -10.50 -8.44
CA ILE A 298 -12.27 -10.71 -9.70
C ILE A 298 -13.17 -11.38 -10.75
N ASP A 299 -13.76 -12.54 -10.41
CA ASP A 299 -14.41 -13.42 -11.38
C ASP A 299 -15.82 -12.97 -11.77
N GLU A 300 -16.58 -12.41 -10.82
CA GLU A 300 -17.99 -12.07 -11.03
C GLU A 300 -18.18 -10.57 -11.31
N PHE A 301 -17.47 -9.71 -10.58
CA PHE A 301 -17.68 -8.26 -10.64
C PHE A 301 -16.59 -7.49 -11.39
N HIS A 302 -15.50 -8.16 -11.78
CA HIS A 302 -14.37 -7.58 -12.51
C HIS A 302 -13.78 -6.34 -11.83
N ILE A 303 -13.75 -6.35 -10.49
CA ILE A 303 -13.18 -5.29 -9.68
C ILE A 303 -11.66 -5.48 -9.63
N PRO A 304 -10.84 -4.45 -9.94
CA PRO A 304 -9.41 -4.52 -9.73
C PRO A 304 -9.09 -4.75 -8.25
N VAL A 305 -8.30 -5.77 -7.94
CA VAL A 305 -7.87 -6.08 -6.57
C VAL A 305 -6.41 -5.68 -6.39
N ALA A 306 -6.15 -4.91 -5.35
CA ALA A 306 -4.83 -4.66 -4.79
C ALA A 306 -4.75 -5.26 -3.39
N THR A 307 -3.56 -5.69 -2.98
CA THR A 307 -3.31 -6.17 -1.62
C THR A 307 -2.17 -5.40 -0.96
N ALA A 308 -2.27 -5.18 0.34
CA ALA A 308 -1.33 -4.37 1.10
C ALA A 308 -1.15 -4.93 2.51
N THR A 309 -0.16 -4.40 3.23
CA THR A 309 0.16 -4.89 4.56
C THR A 309 -0.82 -4.43 5.62
N ASP A 310 -1.39 -3.23 5.48
CA ASP A 310 -2.05 -2.53 6.58
C ASP A 310 -1.14 -2.41 7.81
N PHE A 311 0.16 -2.15 7.59
CA PHE A 311 1.10 -2.09 8.68
C PHE A 311 0.71 -1.03 9.71
N ASN A 312 0.36 -1.49 10.91
CA ASN A 312 -0.07 -0.66 12.02
C ASN A 312 0.22 -1.36 13.36
N PRO A 313 0.25 -0.64 14.51
CA PRO A 313 0.62 -1.23 15.79
C PRO A 313 -0.49 -2.10 16.42
N GLY A 314 -1.70 -2.10 15.89
CA GLY A 314 -2.88 -2.71 16.51
C GLY A 314 -3.32 -4.03 15.91
N SER A 315 -3.65 -4.00 14.64
CA SER A 315 -4.28 -5.08 13.89
C SER A 315 -3.35 -5.77 12.89
N CYS A 316 -2.21 -5.13 12.50
CA CYS A 316 -1.21 -5.76 11.66
C CYS A 316 0.21 -5.20 11.90
N PRO A 317 0.94 -5.68 12.93
CA PRO A 317 2.31 -5.22 13.20
C PRO A 317 3.36 -5.88 12.28
N SER A 318 3.02 -6.12 11.02
CA SER A 318 3.89 -6.71 10.00
C SER A 318 3.94 -5.84 8.75
N LEU A 319 5.15 -5.49 8.32
CA LEU A 319 5.41 -4.75 7.08
C LEU A 319 5.89 -5.67 5.93
N ASN A 320 5.69 -6.98 6.07
CA ASN A 320 6.17 -7.95 5.11
C ASN A 320 5.13 -8.21 4.00
N LEU A 321 5.25 -7.47 2.88
CA LEU A 321 4.36 -7.63 1.73
C LEU A 321 4.53 -9.00 1.05
N GLN A 322 5.69 -9.67 1.16
CA GLN A 322 5.86 -11.04 0.67
C GLN A 322 5.01 -12.04 1.48
N PHE A 323 4.79 -11.76 2.78
CA PHE A 323 3.85 -12.55 3.58
C PHE A 323 2.40 -12.31 3.15
N VAL A 324 2.04 -11.10 2.75
CA VAL A 324 0.74 -10.81 2.13
C VAL A 324 0.55 -11.64 0.86
N MET A 325 1.54 -11.69 -0.04
CA MET A 325 1.50 -12.53 -1.25
C MET A 325 1.26 -14.02 -0.92
N ASN A 326 1.84 -14.54 0.16
CA ASN A 326 1.57 -15.90 0.61
C ASN A 326 0.11 -16.08 1.06
N LEU A 327 -0.48 -15.08 1.73
CA LEU A 327 -1.89 -15.11 2.13
C LEU A 327 -2.83 -14.96 0.94
N ASP A 328 -2.48 -14.17 -0.06
CA ASP A 328 -3.22 -14.04 -1.32
C ASP A 328 -3.38 -15.40 -2.01
N TYR A 329 -2.30 -16.16 -2.10
CA TYR A 329 -2.35 -17.53 -2.58
C TYR A 329 -3.21 -18.44 -1.68
N LEU A 330 -2.92 -18.47 -0.37
CA LEU A 330 -3.49 -19.44 0.56
C LEU A 330 -4.96 -19.16 0.90
N ARG A 331 -5.35 -17.90 1.01
CA ARG A 331 -6.66 -17.46 1.52
C ARG A 331 -7.56 -16.92 0.42
N TYR A 332 -7.03 -16.07 -0.47
CA TYR A 332 -7.78 -15.49 -1.58
C TYR A 332 -7.77 -16.39 -2.83
N ARG A 333 -6.91 -17.42 -2.88
CA ARG A 333 -6.77 -18.35 -4.01
C ARG A 333 -6.47 -17.64 -5.32
N MET A 334 -5.66 -16.60 -5.24
CA MET A 334 -5.19 -15.87 -6.41
C MET A 334 -4.10 -16.65 -7.13
N THR A 335 -4.04 -16.51 -8.45
CA THR A 335 -2.94 -17.07 -9.25
C THR A 335 -1.67 -16.24 -9.04
N PRO A 336 -0.46 -16.75 -9.34
CA PRO A 336 0.77 -15.99 -9.22
C PRO A 336 0.74 -14.66 -10.00
N GLU A 337 0.11 -14.62 -11.18
CA GLU A 337 -0.02 -13.43 -12.02
C GLU A 337 -1.00 -12.40 -11.40
N GLU A 338 -2.10 -12.86 -10.83
CA GLU A 338 -3.05 -12.01 -10.09
C GLU A 338 -2.36 -11.41 -8.86
N ILE A 339 -1.57 -12.21 -8.12
CA ILE A 339 -0.80 -11.74 -6.96
C ILE A 339 0.20 -10.68 -7.38
N LEU A 340 1.00 -10.92 -8.43
CA LEU A 340 1.95 -9.93 -8.92
C LEU A 340 1.25 -8.62 -9.27
N THR A 341 0.13 -8.70 -9.98
CA THR A 341 -0.68 -7.54 -10.35
C THR A 341 -1.19 -6.79 -9.11
N ALA A 342 -1.65 -7.54 -8.08
CA ALA A 342 -2.21 -7.00 -6.86
C ALA A 342 -1.18 -6.31 -5.93
N VAL A 343 0.11 -6.63 -6.05
CA VAL A 343 1.18 -6.02 -5.25
C VAL A 343 2.10 -5.09 -6.07
N THR A 344 1.76 -4.80 -7.32
CA THR A 344 2.54 -3.93 -8.19
C THR A 344 1.68 -2.86 -8.85
N ILE A 345 1.08 -3.15 -10.03
CA ILE A 345 0.38 -2.12 -10.82
C ILE A 345 -0.95 -1.67 -10.21
N ASN A 346 -1.75 -2.55 -9.62
CA ASN A 346 -3.04 -2.16 -9.05
C ASN A 346 -2.86 -1.19 -7.87
N PRO A 347 -2.01 -1.49 -6.84
CA PRO A 347 -1.75 -0.52 -5.80
C PRO A 347 -1.02 0.73 -6.30
N ALA A 348 -0.12 0.62 -7.31
CA ALA A 348 0.50 1.79 -7.92
C ALA A 348 -0.54 2.75 -8.53
N CYS A 349 -1.54 2.22 -9.25
CA CYS A 349 -2.66 3.01 -9.77
C CYS A 349 -3.48 3.63 -8.63
N ALA A 350 -3.79 2.86 -7.57
CA ALA A 350 -4.55 3.34 -6.43
C ALA A 350 -3.84 4.47 -5.66
N ILE A 351 -2.51 4.50 -5.63
CA ILE A 351 -1.75 5.59 -5.02
C ILE A 351 -1.33 6.69 -6.01
N GLY A 352 -1.82 6.63 -7.26
CA GLY A 352 -1.56 7.63 -8.29
C GLY A 352 -0.16 7.58 -8.92
N MET A 353 0.52 6.46 -8.80
CA MET A 353 1.87 6.23 -9.34
C MET A 353 1.90 5.26 -10.53
N GLY A 354 0.75 4.79 -11.03
CA GLY A 354 0.68 3.78 -12.09
C GLY A 354 1.37 4.16 -13.40
N GLU A 355 1.39 5.46 -13.74
CA GLU A 355 2.15 5.99 -14.90
C GLU A 355 3.67 6.00 -14.64
N LYS A 356 4.09 5.95 -13.38
CA LYS A 356 5.50 6.10 -12.97
C LYS A 356 6.15 4.76 -12.64
N THR A 357 5.42 3.83 -12.03
CA THR A 357 5.92 2.54 -11.54
C THR A 357 4.86 1.43 -11.62
N GLY A 358 5.16 0.24 -11.12
CA GLY A 358 4.22 -0.90 -11.03
C GLY A 358 4.28 -1.86 -12.20
N THR A 359 4.93 -1.51 -13.30
CA THR A 359 5.23 -2.40 -14.44
C THR A 359 6.66 -2.18 -14.95
N LEU A 360 7.20 -3.16 -15.65
CA LEU A 360 8.45 -3.02 -16.38
C LEU A 360 8.13 -2.58 -17.81
N GLU A 361 8.16 -1.28 -18.08
CA GLU A 361 7.88 -0.68 -19.38
C GLU A 361 8.83 0.47 -19.67
N PRO A 362 9.28 0.65 -20.92
CA PRO A 362 10.04 1.83 -21.31
C PRO A 362 9.32 3.13 -20.93
N GLY A 363 10.05 4.07 -20.38
CA GLY A 363 9.53 5.35 -19.89
C GLY A 363 9.06 5.34 -18.42
N LYS A 364 9.01 4.18 -17.76
CA LYS A 364 8.76 4.09 -16.33
C LYS A 364 10.05 4.10 -15.51
N GLN A 365 9.91 4.43 -14.25
CA GLN A 365 10.99 4.42 -13.28
C GLN A 365 11.58 3.01 -13.12
N ALA A 366 12.88 2.90 -13.09
CA ALA A 366 13.57 1.63 -12.94
C ALA A 366 13.54 1.16 -11.48
N ASP A 367 12.35 0.73 -11.04
CA ASP A 367 12.08 0.10 -9.76
C ASP A 367 11.90 -1.39 -9.99
N LEU A 368 12.87 -2.22 -9.56
CA LEU A 368 12.90 -3.64 -9.86
C LEU A 368 13.33 -4.43 -8.63
N VAL A 369 12.90 -5.69 -8.59
CA VAL A 369 13.42 -6.67 -7.63
C VAL A 369 13.94 -7.89 -8.39
N ILE A 370 15.16 -8.27 -8.11
CA ILE A 370 15.72 -9.56 -8.50
C ILE A 370 15.51 -10.51 -7.31
N TRP A 371 14.91 -11.67 -7.56
CA TRP A 371 14.50 -12.59 -6.52
C TRP A 371 15.44 -13.79 -6.37
N ASN A 372 15.50 -14.38 -5.20
CA ASN A 372 16.06 -15.73 -4.96
C ASN A 372 15.05 -16.82 -5.40
N ALA A 373 14.51 -16.66 -6.60
CA ALA A 373 13.52 -17.50 -7.23
C ALA A 373 13.68 -17.46 -8.74
N GLN A 374 13.22 -18.47 -9.46
CA GLN A 374 13.22 -18.51 -10.93
C GLN A 374 11.83 -18.21 -11.52
N ASP A 375 10.78 -18.32 -10.70
CA ASP A 375 9.38 -18.14 -11.09
C ASP A 375 8.55 -17.52 -9.95
N MET A 376 7.35 -17.11 -10.27
CA MET A 376 6.40 -16.52 -9.33
C MET A 376 5.84 -17.55 -8.35
N GLU A 377 5.71 -18.79 -8.76
CA GLU A 377 5.23 -19.91 -7.92
C GLU A 377 6.12 -20.07 -6.69
N MET A 378 7.44 -19.95 -6.86
CA MET A 378 8.39 -20.00 -5.76
C MET A 378 8.20 -18.88 -4.75
N LEU A 379 7.91 -17.66 -5.20
CA LEU A 379 7.61 -16.53 -4.30
C LEU A 379 6.34 -16.78 -3.47
N CYS A 380 5.29 -17.30 -4.11
CA CYS A 380 4.04 -17.63 -3.44
C CYS A 380 4.20 -18.81 -2.48
N TYR A 381 5.08 -19.77 -2.83
CA TYR A 381 5.31 -21.01 -2.07
C TYR A 381 6.19 -20.80 -0.82
N ARG A 382 7.23 -19.96 -0.90
CA ARG A 382 8.21 -19.74 0.18
C ARG A 382 7.63 -18.87 1.29
N PHE A 383 6.75 -19.48 2.07
CA PHE A 383 6.01 -18.87 3.13
C PHE A 383 6.90 -18.21 4.22
N GLY A 384 6.65 -16.92 4.48
CA GLY A 384 7.29 -16.17 5.54
C GLY A 384 8.79 -15.89 5.36
N SER A 385 9.35 -16.21 4.19
CA SER A 385 10.78 -15.97 3.88
C SER A 385 10.97 -14.66 3.14
N ASN A 386 12.09 -13.97 3.37
CA ASN A 386 12.51 -12.89 2.48
C ASN A 386 13.21 -13.51 1.25
N MET A 387 12.63 -13.32 0.09
CA MET A 387 13.12 -13.81 -1.19
C MET A 387 13.77 -12.71 -2.04
N ALA A 388 13.74 -11.44 -1.63
CA ALA A 388 14.41 -10.36 -2.34
C ALA A 388 15.93 -10.56 -2.28
N LYS A 389 16.58 -10.64 -3.44
CA LYS A 389 18.05 -10.78 -3.59
C LYS A 389 18.69 -9.41 -3.81
N THR A 390 18.11 -8.62 -4.68
CA THR A 390 18.58 -7.26 -5.00
C THR A 390 17.36 -6.39 -5.26
N VAL A 391 17.33 -5.24 -4.62
CA VAL A 391 16.31 -4.21 -4.85
C VAL A 391 16.97 -3.06 -5.59
N ILE A 392 16.32 -2.62 -6.66
CA ILE A 392 16.76 -1.50 -7.48
C ILE A 392 15.69 -0.43 -7.41
N LYS A 393 16.09 0.77 -7.01
CA LYS A 393 15.21 1.94 -6.90
C LYS A 393 15.75 3.07 -7.74
N LYS A 394 14.95 3.57 -8.70
CA LYS A 394 15.38 4.62 -9.64
C LYS A 394 16.74 4.28 -10.28
N GLY A 395 16.91 3.02 -10.68
CA GLY A 395 18.12 2.52 -11.31
C GLY A 395 19.29 2.24 -10.38
N ASN A 396 19.22 2.52 -9.09
CA ASN A 396 20.26 2.30 -8.12
C ASN A 396 19.99 1.08 -7.25
N ILE A 397 21.02 0.29 -6.95
CA ILE A 397 20.93 -0.78 -5.94
C ILE A 397 20.80 -0.13 -4.56
N VAL A 398 19.84 -0.59 -3.77
CA VAL A 398 19.52 -0.07 -2.45
C VAL A 398 19.55 -1.17 -1.40
#